data_df61a83abe65a16a5e6ec22c1196532e
#
_entry.id   df61a83abe65a16a5e6ec22c1196532e
#
_cell.length_a   1.000
_cell.length_b   1.000
_cell.length_c   1.000
_cell.angle_alpha   90.00
_cell.angle_beta   90.00
_cell.angle_gamma   90.00
#
_symmetry.space_group_name_H-M   'P 1'
#
loop_
_entity.id
_entity.type
_entity.pdbx_description
1 polymer ?
#
loop_
_entity_poly.entity_id
_entity_poly.type
_entity_poly.pdbx_seq_one_letter_code
_entity_poly.pdbx_strand_id
1 'polypeptide(L)'
;MSPTEAHQINQANHRDLADRIKVFNRVEVSRNEPAHRYKSITSQQSIELTNMLIPSTPEFLDIETGELFTAVVNPQNPFDSGFQQYRNYLIHRLMFNYGLRVGEVQLLMKDCVGPTLPDSRGNIRFILIVQNLPDDVVDPRKQQPSLKTEHSQRQIELTEDDFIMFTIYMEQYRSPLFEEKKIVDHEFVFIKGSGKLTPLTYDAIRTFYKEKIDPAFIALFPHYRAKSNKSINNMVNITPHVGRHTWANITLEFIYNSLLSESLILAQDYGIRARMNGVLEPAIEQLRALGGWSLTSKVPLRYAKRFIEVVSNQSNYKRTKHSNMHLASPVTNISQRKTYNLPEDNVYDEEFTFKDLFN
;
A
#
# COMPACT_ATOMS: atom_id res chain seq x y z
N MET A 1 -1.87 -29.32 -30.90
CA MET A 1 -0.56 -28.99 -30.29
C MET A 1 0.44 -30.04 -30.72
N SER A 2 1.50 -29.66 -31.39
CA SER A 2 2.53 -30.63 -31.83
C SER A 2 3.35 -31.14 -30.64
N PRO A 3 3.94 -32.34 -30.72
CA PRO A 3 4.84 -32.85 -29.66
C PRO A 3 5.98 -31.90 -29.33
N THR A 4 6.46 -31.14 -30.32
CA THR A 4 7.52 -30.17 -30.19
C THR A 4 7.02 -28.92 -29.36
N GLU A 5 5.78 -28.51 -29.53
CA GLU A 5 5.17 -27.43 -28.75
C GLU A 5 4.97 -27.80 -27.30
N ALA A 6 4.51 -29.02 -27.04
CA ALA A 6 4.36 -29.53 -25.68
C ALA A 6 5.71 -29.61 -24.95
N HIS A 7 6.78 -30.03 -25.65
CA HIS A 7 8.11 -30.07 -25.08
C HIS A 7 8.67 -28.70 -24.73
N GLN A 8 8.46 -27.70 -25.59
CA GLN A 8 8.91 -26.31 -25.35
C GLN A 8 8.15 -25.65 -24.20
N ILE A 9 6.84 -25.91 -24.07
CA ILE A 9 6.03 -25.41 -22.95
C ILE A 9 6.51 -26.05 -21.63
N ASN A 10 6.81 -27.36 -21.64
CA ASN A 10 7.36 -28.02 -20.45
C ASN A 10 8.74 -27.47 -20.05
N GLN A 11 9.63 -27.21 -21.00
CA GLN A 11 10.93 -26.60 -20.70
C GLN A 11 10.76 -25.16 -20.15
N ALA A 12 9.82 -24.38 -20.69
CA ALA A 12 9.52 -23.06 -20.20
C ALA A 12 9.02 -23.10 -18.75
N ASN A 13 8.07 -23.98 -18.45
CA ASN A 13 7.53 -24.18 -17.10
C ASN A 13 8.61 -24.65 -16.10
N HIS A 14 9.52 -25.52 -16.52
CA HIS A 14 10.64 -25.97 -15.68
C HIS A 14 11.62 -24.82 -15.35
N ARG A 15 11.90 -23.94 -16.31
CA ARG A 15 12.76 -22.75 -16.08
C ARG A 15 12.09 -21.76 -15.11
N ASP A 16 10.80 -21.45 -15.31
CA ASP A 16 10.05 -20.59 -14.41
C ASP A 16 10.03 -21.14 -12.97
N LEU A 17 9.79 -22.45 -12.83
CA LEU A 17 9.84 -23.12 -11.53
C LEU A 17 11.24 -23.03 -10.90
N ALA A 18 12.30 -23.24 -11.69
CA ALA A 18 13.69 -23.15 -11.21
C ALA A 18 14.02 -21.72 -10.74
N ASP A 19 13.56 -20.69 -11.45
CA ASP A 19 13.79 -19.31 -11.06
C ASP A 19 13.00 -18.94 -9.81
N ARG A 20 11.76 -19.40 -9.66
CA ARG A 20 10.99 -19.27 -8.42
C ARG A 20 11.69 -19.95 -7.24
N ILE A 21 12.24 -21.15 -7.44
CA ILE A 21 13.01 -21.85 -6.41
C ILE A 21 14.28 -21.08 -6.03
N LYS A 22 14.98 -20.47 -6.99
CA LYS A 22 16.15 -19.62 -6.70
C LYS A 22 15.77 -18.40 -5.84
N VAL A 23 14.64 -17.74 -6.15
CA VAL A 23 14.12 -16.64 -5.32
C VAL A 23 13.81 -17.14 -3.91
N PHE A 24 13.14 -18.27 -3.78
CA PHE A 24 12.84 -18.91 -2.49
C PHE A 24 14.11 -19.22 -1.68
N ASN A 25 15.11 -19.79 -2.31
CA ASN A 25 16.36 -20.17 -1.64
C ASN A 25 17.22 -18.96 -1.22
N ARG A 26 17.02 -17.79 -1.85
CA ARG A 26 17.66 -16.52 -1.44
C ARG A 26 17.03 -15.88 -0.20
N VAL A 27 15.83 -16.30 0.18
CA VAL A 27 15.13 -15.78 1.36
C VAL A 27 15.52 -16.61 2.57
N GLU A 28 16.46 -16.09 3.38
CA GLU A 28 16.70 -16.66 4.71
C GLU A 28 15.47 -16.47 5.59
N VAL A 29 14.85 -17.59 5.95
CA VAL A 29 13.72 -17.59 6.90
C VAL A 29 14.31 -17.45 8.30
N SER A 30 14.01 -16.35 8.97
CA SER A 30 14.29 -16.24 10.41
C SER A 30 13.54 -17.35 11.14
N ARG A 31 14.29 -18.23 11.85
CA ARG A 31 13.72 -19.39 12.56
C ARG A 31 12.69 -19.01 13.63
N ASN A 32 12.59 -17.71 13.99
CA ASN A 32 11.76 -17.19 15.08
C ASN A 32 10.51 -16.44 14.60
N GLU A 33 10.26 -16.29 13.29
CA GLU A 33 9.01 -15.69 12.83
C GLU A 33 7.97 -16.80 12.63
N PRO A 34 6.84 -16.76 13.37
CA PRO A 34 5.75 -17.70 13.12
C PRO A 34 5.29 -17.54 11.66
N ALA A 35 5.23 -18.64 10.95
CA ALA A 35 5.00 -18.74 9.51
C ALA A 35 3.68 -18.08 9.02
N HIS A 36 2.81 -17.60 9.92
CA HIS A 36 1.45 -17.21 9.60
C HIS A 36 1.07 -15.76 9.96
N ARG A 37 1.98 -14.93 10.49
CA ARG A 37 1.65 -13.53 10.81
C ARG A 37 2.29 -12.57 9.80
N TYR A 38 1.55 -12.26 8.77
CA TYR A 38 1.94 -11.19 7.86
C TYR A 38 1.75 -9.84 8.55
N LYS A 39 2.77 -8.97 8.43
CA LYS A 39 2.75 -7.60 8.99
C LYS A 39 2.07 -6.60 8.04
N SER A 40 1.07 -7.02 7.28
CA SER A 40 0.34 -6.19 6.33
C SER A 40 -1.14 -6.52 6.37
N ILE A 41 -1.96 -5.59 5.94
CA ILE A 41 -3.38 -5.77 5.69
C ILE A 41 -3.65 -6.08 4.22
N THR A 42 -4.85 -6.50 3.88
CA THR A 42 -5.27 -6.76 2.50
C THR A 42 -5.53 -5.46 1.74
N SER A 43 -5.66 -5.54 0.42
CA SER A 43 -6.02 -4.39 -0.43
C SER A 43 -7.38 -3.82 -0.01
N GLN A 44 -8.39 -4.67 0.20
CA GLN A 44 -9.71 -4.24 0.66
C GLN A 44 -9.65 -3.51 2.00
N GLN A 45 -8.97 -4.08 3.00
CA GLN A 45 -8.77 -3.42 4.30
C GLN A 45 -8.03 -2.08 4.17
N SER A 46 -7.09 -1.98 3.23
CA SER A 46 -6.36 -0.74 2.98
C SER A 46 -7.26 0.34 2.36
N ILE A 47 -8.14 -0.04 1.44
CA ILE A 47 -9.14 0.87 0.85
C ILE A 47 -10.11 1.37 1.91
N GLU A 48 -10.70 0.48 2.70
CA GLU A 48 -11.63 0.83 3.78
C GLU A 48 -10.98 1.73 4.83
N LEU A 49 -9.72 1.45 5.19
CA LEU A 49 -8.95 2.28 6.11
C LEU A 49 -8.71 3.67 5.54
N THR A 50 -8.37 3.76 4.26
CA THR A 50 -8.17 5.04 3.57
C THR A 50 -9.48 5.83 3.53
N ASN A 51 -10.60 5.19 3.17
CA ASN A 51 -11.92 5.82 3.13
C ASN A 51 -12.36 6.35 4.50
N MET A 52 -12.11 5.59 5.58
CA MET A 52 -12.35 6.06 6.94
C MET A 52 -11.59 7.34 7.26
N LEU A 53 -10.40 7.52 6.71
CA LEU A 53 -9.53 8.66 7.02
C LEU A 53 -9.71 9.86 6.08
N ILE A 54 -10.50 9.77 5.01
CA ILE A 54 -10.77 10.90 4.12
C ILE A 54 -11.22 12.09 4.97
N PRO A 55 -10.58 13.28 4.84
CA PRO A 55 -10.96 14.45 5.60
C PRO A 55 -12.37 14.95 5.24
N SER A 56 -13.04 15.52 6.21
CA SER A 56 -14.25 16.33 5.95
C SER A 56 -13.83 17.60 5.25
N THR A 57 -14.56 17.99 4.21
CA THR A 57 -14.38 19.25 3.50
C THR A 57 -15.36 20.29 4.01
N PRO A 58 -14.91 21.48 4.39
CA PRO A 58 -15.83 22.58 4.70
C PRO A 58 -16.57 23.04 3.44
N GLU A 59 -17.64 23.77 3.62
CA GLU A 59 -18.28 24.51 2.55
C GLU A 59 -17.30 25.57 2.00
N PHE A 60 -17.17 25.66 0.69
CA PHE A 60 -16.35 26.67 0.05
C PHE A 60 -16.98 27.17 -1.26
N LEU A 61 -16.72 28.43 -1.56
CA LEU A 61 -17.10 29.06 -2.80
C LEU A 61 -15.88 29.03 -3.74
N ASP A 62 -16.02 28.42 -4.89
CA ASP A 62 -15.03 28.54 -5.95
C ASP A 62 -15.10 29.94 -6.54
N ILE A 63 -14.03 30.71 -6.40
CA ILE A 63 -13.97 32.11 -6.81
C ILE A 63 -13.94 32.24 -8.34
N GLU A 64 -13.39 31.23 -9.06
CA GLU A 64 -13.28 31.24 -10.51
C GLU A 64 -14.61 30.88 -11.20
N THR A 65 -15.28 29.85 -10.68
CA THR A 65 -16.54 29.35 -11.28
C THR A 65 -17.77 29.98 -10.64
N GLY A 66 -17.66 30.53 -9.42
CA GLY A 66 -18.79 31.01 -8.62
C GLY A 66 -19.66 29.88 -8.07
N GLU A 67 -19.22 28.63 -8.13
CA GLU A 67 -19.95 27.47 -7.60
C GLU A 67 -19.74 27.36 -6.08
N LEU A 68 -20.85 27.13 -5.38
CA LEU A 68 -20.81 26.82 -3.95
C LEU A 68 -20.76 25.32 -3.74
N PHE A 69 -19.62 24.84 -3.24
CA PHE A 69 -19.45 23.44 -2.85
C PHE A 69 -19.91 23.24 -1.42
N THR A 70 -20.87 22.35 -1.22
CA THR A 70 -21.42 22.03 0.10
C THR A 70 -20.41 21.27 0.96
N ALA A 71 -20.46 21.48 2.26
CA ALA A 71 -19.63 20.73 3.21
C ALA A 71 -19.89 19.24 3.11
N VAL A 72 -18.81 18.44 3.03
CA VAL A 72 -18.88 17.00 3.08
C VAL A 72 -18.29 16.52 4.40
N VAL A 73 -19.12 15.96 5.26
CA VAL A 73 -18.70 15.43 6.57
C VAL A 73 -18.45 13.94 6.46
N ASN A 74 -17.27 13.51 6.89
CA ASN A 74 -16.97 12.08 7.05
C ASN A 74 -17.13 11.69 8.53
N PRO A 75 -18.26 11.09 8.93
CA PRO A 75 -18.52 10.74 10.33
C PRO A 75 -17.66 9.55 10.81
N GLN A 76 -17.00 8.85 9.91
CA GLN A 76 -16.12 7.72 10.23
C GLN A 76 -14.72 8.18 10.63
N ASN A 77 -14.34 9.41 10.28
CA ASN A 77 -13.01 9.92 10.59
C ASN A 77 -12.81 10.09 12.11
N PRO A 78 -11.80 9.44 12.72
CA PRO A 78 -11.63 9.45 14.18
C PRO A 78 -11.00 10.72 14.75
N PHE A 79 -10.80 11.76 13.91
CA PHE A 79 -10.19 13.03 14.30
C PHE A 79 -11.20 14.18 14.24
N ASP A 80 -11.19 15.01 15.27
CA ASP A 80 -12.22 16.03 15.47
C ASP A 80 -11.97 17.33 14.69
N SER A 81 -10.71 17.68 14.38
CA SER A 81 -10.36 18.92 13.71
C SER A 81 -9.88 18.71 12.29
N GLY A 82 -10.22 19.61 11.37
CA GLY A 82 -9.76 19.58 9.98
C GLY A 82 -8.24 19.48 9.89
N PHE A 83 -7.49 20.26 10.69
CA PHE A 83 -6.03 20.15 10.76
C PHE A 83 -5.56 18.71 11.02
N GLN A 84 -6.16 18.01 11.99
CA GLN A 84 -5.77 16.64 12.31
C GLN A 84 -6.20 15.66 11.21
N GLN A 85 -7.39 15.86 10.64
CA GLN A 85 -7.90 14.99 9.56
C GLN A 85 -6.98 15.07 8.34
N TYR A 86 -6.68 16.26 7.81
CA TYR A 86 -5.80 16.43 6.66
C TYR A 86 -4.38 15.94 6.92
N ARG A 87 -3.77 16.36 8.05
CA ARG A 87 -2.42 15.92 8.42
C ARG A 87 -2.32 14.39 8.50
N ASN A 88 -3.23 13.75 9.22
CA ASN A 88 -3.14 12.32 9.48
C ASN A 88 -3.54 11.49 8.25
N TYR A 89 -4.45 12.00 7.41
CA TYR A 89 -4.74 11.43 6.10
C TYR A 89 -3.51 11.44 5.20
N LEU A 90 -2.83 12.58 5.05
CA LEU A 90 -1.61 12.66 4.24
C LEU A 90 -0.51 11.73 4.77
N ILE A 91 -0.28 11.69 6.08
CA ILE A 91 0.67 10.74 6.69
C ILE A 91 0.29 9.30 6.34
N HIS A 92 -0.99 8.97 6.41
CA HIS A 92 -1.49 7.65 6.03
C HIS A 92 -1.23 7.38 4.54
N ARG A 93 -1.62 8.28 3.63
CA ARG A 93 -1.39 8.14 2.19
C ARG A 93 0.08 7.92 1.87
N LEU A 94 0.97 8.72 2.43
CA LEU A 94 2.41 8.61 2.21
C LEU A 94 2.97 7.24 2.62
N MET A 95 2.46 6.64 3.70
CA MET A 95 2.95 5.35 4.17
C MET A 95 2.27 4.15 3.49
N PHE A 96 0.95 4.22 3.24
CA PHE A 96 0.17 3.10 2.72
C PHE A 96 0.08 3.07 1.19
N ASN A 97 0.16 4.22 0.52
CA ASN A 97 0.04 4.30 -0.95
C ASN A 97 1.37 4.62 -1.64
N TYR A 98 2.27 5.32 -0.97
CA TYR A 98 3.59 5.67 -1.54
C TYR A 98 4.76 4.99 -0.82
N GLY A 99 4.48 4.22 0.22
CA GLY A 99 5.45 3.36 0.88
C GLY A 99 6.55 4.07 1.65
N LEU A 100 6.36 5.33 2.07
CA LEU A 100 7.33 6.03 2.88
C LEU A 100 7.50 5.34 4.25
N ARG A 101 8.74 5.35 4.74
CA ARG A 101 8.99 5.01 6.15
C ARG A 101 8.55 6.18 7.02
N VAL A 102 8.17 5.89 8.25
CA VAL A 102 7.78 6.95 9.19
C VAL A 102 8.88 8.00 9.39
N GLY A 103 10.15 7.59 9.40
CA GLY A 103 11.28 8.53 9.44
C GLY A 103 11.37 9.40 8.20
N GLU A 104 11.09 8.85 7.01
CA GLU A 104 11.03 9.61 5.76
C GLU A 104 9.90 10.66 5.80
N VAL A 105 8.71 10.28 6.30
CA VAL A 105 7.59 11.21 6.50
C VAL A 105 7.95 12.35 7.46
N GLN A 106 8.70 12.06 8.51
CA GLN A 106 9.12 13.07 9.48
C GLN A 106 10.16 14.07 8.94
N LEU A 107 10.93 13.68 7.91
CA LEU A 107 11.96 14.51 7.29
C LEU A 107 11.41 15.41 6.18
N LEU A 108 10.14 15.28 5.77
CA LEU A 108 9.57 16.08 4.70
C LEU A 108 9.58 17.56 5.06
N MET A 109 10.10 18.37 4.14
CA MET A 109 10.18 19.83 4.23
C MET A 109 9.11 20.48 3.34
N LYS A 110 8.84 21.76 3.56
CA LYS A 110 7.78 22.51 2.87
C LYS A 110 7.90 22.50 1.34
N ASP A 111 9.12 22.49 0.86
CA ASP A 111 9.49 22.49 -0.57
C ASP A 111 9.59 21.07 -1.18
N CYS A 112 9.27 20.02 -0.41
CA CYS A 112 9.43 18.65 -0.87
C CYS A 112 8.41 18.21 -1.93
N VAL A 113 7.34 18.97 -2.13
CA VAL A 113 6.26 18.67 -3.10
C VAL A 113 6.08 19.83 -4.06
N GLY A 114 6.04 19.53 -5.35
CA GLY A 114 5.79 20.54 -6.37
C GLY A 114 5.49 19.96 -7.74
N PRO A 115 4.92 20.80 -8.64
CA PRO A 115 4.71 20.42 -10.03
C PRO A 115 6.03 20.40 -10.79
N THR A 116 6.11 19.51 -11.80
CA THR A 116 7.20 19.55 -12.78
C THR A 116 6.93 20.63 -13.83
N LEU A 117 7.95 20.96 -14.61
CA LEU A 117 7.69 21.64 -15.88
C LEU A 117 6.84 20.74 -16.79
N PRO A 118 5.98 21.34 -17.64
CA PRO A 118 5.22 20.58 -18.62
C PRO A 118 6.15 19.77 -19.54
N ASP A 119 5.76 18.53 -19.83
CA ASP A 119 6.45 17.72 -20.83
C ASP A 119 6.15 18.20 -22.25
N SER A 120 6.67 17.52 -23.26
CA SER A 120 6.45 17.87 -24.70
C SER A 120 4.98 17.78 -25.13
N ARG A 121 4.11 17.19 -24.33
CA ARG A 121 2.65 17.07 -24.56
C ARG A 121 1.85 18.04 -23.69
N GLY A 122 2.52 18.85 -22.84
CA GLY A 122 1.89 19.77 -21.90
C GLY A 122 1.47 19.13 -20.58
N ASN A 123 1.79 17.85 -20.32
CA ASN A 123 1.42 17.20 -19.06
C ASN A 123 2.33 17.67 -17.92
N ILE A 124 1.71 18.00 -16.80
CA ILE A 124 2.39 18.34 -15.54
C ILE A 124 2.29 17.13 -14.61
N ARG A 125 3.38 16.79 -13.95
CA ARG A 125 3.41 15.76 -12.91
C ARG A 125 3.71 16.40 -11.57
N PHE A 126 3.23 15.80 -10.50
CA PHE A 126 3.46 16.26 -9.14
C PHE A 126 4.46 15.35 -8.45
N ILE A 127 5.55 15.91 -7.99
CA ILE A 127 6.69 15.13 -7.46
C ILE A 127 6.89 15.43 -5.98
N LEU A 128 7.00 14.36 -5.20
CA LEU A 128 7.46 14.37 -3.82
C LEU A 128 8.94 13.96 -3.79
N ILE A 129 9.77 14.79 -3.16
CA ILE A 129 11.20 14.53 -2.98
C ILE A 129 11.44 14.01 -1.56
N VAL A 130 12.02 12.81 -1.46
CA VAL A 130 12.47 12.22 -0.21
C VAL A 130 13.98 12.37 -0.15
N GLN A 131 14.47 13.17 0.81
CA GLN A 131 15.90 13.48 0.98
C GLN A 131 16.29 13.62 2.44
N ASN A 132 17.59 13.64 2.74
CA ASN A 132 18.09 14.03 4.04
C ASN A 132 17.86 15.53 4.29
N LEU A 133 17.87 15.92 5.55
CA LEU A 133 17.86 17.34 5.88
C LEU A 133 19.15 18.00 5.36
N PRO A 134 19.04 19.21 4.80
CA PRO A 134 20.19 20.04 4.51
C PRO A 134 20.99 20.34 5.80
N ASP A 135 22.30 20.59 5.67
CA ASP A 135 23.19 20.81 6.80
C ASP A 135 22.86 22.07 7.62
N ASP A 136 22.17 23.03 7.00
CA ASP A 136 21.73 24.30 7.61
C ASP A 136 20.38 24.19 8.34
N VAL A 137 19.65 23.08 8.19
CA VAL A 137 18.37 22.86 8.85
C VAL A 137 18.56 22.12 10.17
N VAL A 138 18.25 22.80 11.26
CA VAL A 138 18.35 22.23 12.62
C VAL A 138 17.03 21.51 12.96
N ASP A 139 17.12 20.22 13.26
CA ASP A 139 15.98 19.45 13.77
C ASP A 139 15.86 19.61 15.29
N PRO A 140 14.77 20.21 15.79
CA PRO A 140 14.60 20.45 17.23
C PRO A 140 14.18 19.20 18.01
N ARG A 141 13.96 18.07 17.34
CA ARG A 141 13.52 16.82 17.99
C ARG A 141 14.69 16.17 18.75
N LYS A 142 14.42 15.64 19.93
CA LYS A 142 15.42 14.90 20.71
C LYS A 142 15.88 13.62 20.01
N GLN A 143 14.96 12.91 19.35
CA GLN A 143 15.24 11.76 18.51
C GLN A 143 15.07 12.20 17.06
N GLN A 144 16.16 12.53 16.43
CA GLN A 144 16.16 12.98 15.05
C GLN A 144 16.00 11.77 14.12
N PRO A 145 15.00 11.80 13.22
CA PRO A 145 14.89 10.79 12.18
C PRO A 145 16.05 10.95 11.19
N SER A 146 16.46 9.86 10.59
CA SER A 146 17.44 9.87 9.50
C SER A 146 17.00 8.91 8.43
N LEU A 147 17.44 9.15 7.19
CA LEU A 147 17.29 8.15 6.14
C LEU A 147 18.19 6.96 6.47
N LYS A 148 17.64 5.76 6.30
CA LYS A 148 18.34 4.53 6.65
C LYS A 148 19.59 4.29 5.79
N THR A 149 19.54 4.74 4.53
CA THR A 149 20.62 4.61 3.54
C THR A 149 20.51 5.75 2.53
N GLU A 150 21.58 6.05 1.81
CA GLU A 150 21.60 7.01 0.71
C GLU A 150 20.59 6.64 -0.40
N HIS A 151 20.41 5.35 -0.66
CA HIS A 151 19.40 4.85 -1.61
C HIS A 151 17.95 5.17 -1.22
N SER A 152 17.72 5.65 0.01
CA SER A 152 16.39 6.10 0.43
C SER A 152 16.00 7.43 -0.19
N GLN A 153 16.96 8.22 -0.68
CA GLN A 153 16.68 9.44 -1.45
C GLN A 153 16.07 9.06 -2.79
N ARG A 154 14.93 9.64 -3.10
CA ARG A 154 14.19 9.35 -4.32
C ARG A 154 13.11 10.38 -4.59
N GLN A 155 12.67 10.41 -5.84
CA GLN A 155 11.48 11.13 -6.25
C GLN A 155 10.31 10.15 -6.37
N ILE A 156 9.14 10.60 -5.96
CA ILE A 156 7.89 9.84 -5.98
C ILE A 156 6.86 10.70 -6.69
N GLU A 157 6.21 10.18 -7.72
CA GLU A 157 5.11 10.85 -8.39
C GLU A 157 3.84 10.70 -7.54
N LEU A 158 3.20 11.83 -7.24
CA LEU A 158 1.93 11.89 -6.54
C LEU A 158 0.79 11.95 -7.55
N THR A 159 -0.40 11.48 -7.13
CA THR A 159 -1.63 11.80 -7.85
C THR A 159 -1.96 13.28 -7.68
N GLU A 160 -2.71 13.84 -8.62
CA GLU A 160 -3.19 15.23 -8.54
C GLU A 160 -4.01 15.45 -7.26
N ASP A 161 -4.90 14.52 -6.91
CA ASP A 161 -5.70 14.58 -5.68
C ASP A 161 -4.81 14.67 -4.42
N ASP A 162 -3.75 13.87 -4.33
CA ASP A 162 -2.84 13.90 -3.19
C ASP A 162 -2.04 15.19 -3.14
N PHE A 163 -1.69 15.77 -4.29
CA PHE A 163 -1.06 17.09 -4.38
C PHE A 163 -2.00 18.19 -3.89
N ILE A 164 -3.26 18.18 -4.34
CA ILE A 164 -4.29 19.13 -3.89
C ILE A 164 -4.49 19.03 -2.37
N MET A 165 -4.62 17.80 -1.85
CA MET A 165 -4.76 17.58 -0.40
C MET A 165 -3.55 18.08 0.39
N PHE A 166 -2.35 17.94 -0.18
CA PHE A 166 -1.12 18.47 0.41
C PHE A 166 -1.14 19.99 0.45
N THR A 167 -1.54 20.64 -0.64
CA THR A 167 -1.67 22.10 -0.75
C THR A 167 -2.70 22.63 0.23
N ILE A 168 -3.88 22.02 0.32
CA ILE A 168 -4.92 22.39 1.29
C ILE A 168 -4.36 22.29 2.73
N TYR A 169 -3.67 21.20 3.05
CA TYR A 169 -3.08 21.07 4.39
C TYR A 169 -2.07 22.17 4.68
N MET A 170 -1.18 22.48 3.73
CA MET A 170 -0.15 23.51 3.91
C MET A 170 -0.74 24.91 4.04
N GLU A 171 -1.64 25.29 3.15
CA GLU A 171 -2.13 26.66 3.01
C GLU A 171 -3.30 26.97 3.94
N GLN A 172 -4.23 26.02 4.13
CA GLN A 172 -5.44 26.30 4.91
C GLN A 172 -5.35 25.88 6.37
N TYR A 173 -4.42 24.97 6.70
CA TYR A 173 -4.34 24.43 8.06
C TYR A 173 -2.98 24.67 8.72
N ARG A 174 -1.88 24.36 8.05
CA ARG A 174 -0.55 24.40 8.67
C ARG A 174 -0.04 25.84 8.84
N SER A 175 0.05 26.58 7.74
CA SER A 175 0.59 27.95 7.76
C SER A 175 -0.24 28.91 8.61
N PRO A 176 -1.59 28.92 8.55
CA PRO A 176 -2.41 29.77 9.40
C PRO A 176 -2.23 29.53 10.91
N LEU A 177 -1.91 28.30 11.32
CA LEU A 177 -1.64 28.00 12.74
C LEU A 177 -0.40 28.73 13.27
N PHE A 178 0.63 28.92 12.47
CA PHE A 178 1.82 29.68 12.85
C PHE A 178 1.51 31.17 12.99
N GLU A 179 0.72 31.70 12.07
CA GLU A 179 0.26 33.09 12.07
C GLU A 179 -0.63 33.39 13.28
N GLU A 180 -1.65 32.55 13.50
CA GLU A 180 -2.58 32.67 14.64
C GLU A 180 -1.83 32.66 15.99
N LYS A 181 -0.88 31.74 16.13
CA LYS A 181 -0.13 31.59 17.39
C LYS A 181 1.08 32.52 17.49
N LYS A 182 1.38 33.31 16.45
CA LYS A 182 2.55 34.19 16.37
C LYS A 182 3.86 33.44 16.67
N ILE A 183 4.00 32.24 16.15
CA ILE A 183 5.17 31.38 16.29
C ILE A 183 5.96 31.46 14.99
N VAL A 184 7.28 31.53 15.07
CA VAL A 184 8.16 31.46 13.90
C VAL A 184 8.01 30.10 13.25
N ASP A 185 7.72 30.09 11.94
CA ASP A 185 7.57 28.87 11.17
C ASP A 185 8.94 28.17 10.96
N HIS A 186 8.90 26.89 10.72
CA HIS A 186 10.06 26.04 10.43
C HIS A 186 9.81 25.17 9.19
N GLU A 187 10.86 24.56 8.66
CA GLU A 187 10.81 23.89 7.36
C GLU A 187 10.02 22.58 7.32
N PHE A 188 9.75 21.94 8.46
CA PHE A 188 9.07 20.63 8.47
C PHE A 188 7.59 20.71 8.14
N VAL A 189 7.12 19.80 7.27
CA VAL A 189 5.71 19.70 6.85
C VAL A 189 4.81 19.32 8.02
N PHE A 190 5.06 18.18 8.65
CA PHE A 190 4.16 17.63 9.66
C PHE A 190 4.52 18.11 11.07
N ILE A 191 3.56 18.77 11.68
CA ILE A 191 3.69 19.46 12.97
C ILE A 191 2.70 18.95 14.00
N LYS A 192 2.96 19.23 15.27
CA LYS A 192 1.96 19.09 16.33
C LYS A 192 0.91 20.21 16.19
N GLY A 193 -0.36 19.88 16.39
CA GLY A 193 -1.44 20.88 16.33
C GLY A 193 -1.60 21.76 17.57
N SER A 194 -0.77 21.55 18.61
CA SER A 194 -0.86 22.26 19.88
C SER A 194 0.50 22.67 20.43
N GLY A 195 0.52 23.59 21.34
CA GLY A 195 1.73 24.09 21.97
C GLY A 195 2.64 24.86 20.99
N LYS A 196 3.91 24.54 20.98
CA LYS A 196 4.94 25.24 20.19
C LYS A 196 4.96 24.87 18.70
N LEU A 197 4.00 24.12 18.18
CA LEU A 197 3.93 23.66 16.78
C LEU A 197 5.20 22.95 16.29
N THR A 198 5.88 22.21 17.17
CA THR A 198 7.13 21.52 16.83
C THR A 198 6.92 20.42 15.81
N PRO A 199 7.95 20.02 15.05
CA PRO A 199 7.86 18.90 14.13
C PRO A 199 7.34 17.63 14.79
N LEU A 200 6.53 16.86 14.05
CA LEU A 200 5.87 15.67 14.57
C LEU A 200 6.90 14.57 14.89
N THR A 201 6.78 13.95 16.06
CA THR A 201 7.66 12.87 16.51
C THR A 201 7.13 11.50 16.13
N TYR A 202 8.00 10.49 16.13
CA TYR A 202 7.61 9.09 15.91
C TYR A 202 6.54 8.64 16.90
N ASP A 203 6.73 8.95 18.19
CA ASP A 203 5.77 8.55 19.22
C ASP A 203 4.39 9.18 19.00
N ALA A 204 4.34 10.43 18.55
CA ALA A 204 3.07 11.08 18.24
C ALA A 204 2.35 10.35 17.08
N ILE A 205 3.07 9.99 16.00
CA ILE A 205 2.51 9.21 14.89
C ILE A 205 2.05 7.84 15.38
N ARG A 206 2.88 7.14 16.14
CA ARG A 206 2.53 5.83 16.71
C ARG A 206 1.30 5.90 17.61
N THR A 207 1.19 6.94 18.43
CA THR A 207 0.08 7.14 19.36
C THR A 207 -1.24 7.31 18.65
N PHE A 208 -1.33 8.16 17.62
CA PHE A 208 -2.60 8.31 16.92
C PHE A 208 -3.01 7.05 16.13
N TYR A 209 -2.07 6.28 15.61
CA TYR A 209 -2.38 4.98 15.04
C TYR A 209 -2.95 4.02 16.07
N LYS A 210 -2.27 3.89 17.22
CA LYS A 210 -2.65 2.96 18.28
C LYS A 210 -3.95 3.34 18.98
N GLU A 211 -4.16 4.63 19.24
CA GLU A 211 -5.23 5.10 20.14
C GLU A 211 -6.46 5.62 19.39
N LYS A 212 -6.32 6.00 18.13
CA LYS A 212 -7.41 6.55 17.33
C LYS A 212 -7.74 5.70 16.12
N ILE A 213 -6.77 5.48 15.21
CA ILE A 213 -7.02 4.83 13.92
C ILE A 213 -7.39 3.35 14.09
N ASP A 214 -6.54 2.56 14.76
CA ASP A 214 -6.76 1.13 14.91
C ASP A 214 -8.06 0.79 15.66
N PRO A 215 -8.38 1.43 16.82
CA PRO A 215 -9.65 1.20 17.48
C PRO A 215 -10.87 1.62 16.68
N ALA A 216 -10.82 2.79 15.99
CA ALA A 216 -11.93 3.26 15.18
C ALA A 216 -12.21 2.33 13.99
N PHE A 217 -11.14 1.86 13.31
CA PHE A 217 -11.27 0.91 12.21
C PHE A 217 -11.93 -0.40 12.66
N ILE A 218 -11.50 -0.96 13.79
CA ILE A 218 -12.09 -2.19 14.31
C ILE A 218 -13.52 -1.99 14.83
N ALA A 219 -13.86 -0.80 15.31
CA ALA A 219 -15.24 -0.49 15.69
C ALA A 219 -16.18 -0.46 14.45
N LEU A 220 -15.70 0.03 13.31
CA LEU A 220 -16.43 0.03 12.05
C LEU A 220 -16.49 -1.37 11.41
N PHE A 221 -15.40 -2.13 11.50
CA PHE A 221 -15.24 -3.43 10.85
C PHE A 221 -14.85 -4.53 11.85
N PRO A 222 -15.73 -4.88 12.80
CA PRO A 222 -15.41 -5.81 13.89
C PRO A 222 -15.09 -7.22 13.42
N HIS A 223 -15.56 -7.60 12.23
CA HIS A 223 -15.31 -8.92 11.63
C HIS A 223 -13.83 -9.17 11.29
N TYR A 224 -13.03 -8.12 11.11
CA TYR A 224 -11.59 -8.28 10.86
C TYR A 224 -10.77 -8.73 12.06
N ARG A 225 -11.32 -8.63 13.27
CA ARG A 225 -10.71 -9.18 14.49
C ARG A 225 -11.71 -10.02 15.27
N ALA A 226 -11.59 -11.33 15.14
CA ALA A 226 -12.39 -12.23 15.96
C ALA A 226 -12.02 -12.07 17.46
N LYS A 227 -13.01 -12.24 18.35
CA LYS A 227 -12.83 -12.15 19.80
C LYS A 227 -11.82 -13.17 20.35
N SER A 228 -11.49 -14.21 19.59
CA SER A 228 -10.51 -15.22 19.96
C SER A 228 -9.14 -14.93 19.33
N ASN A 229 -8.13 -14.72 20.17
CA ASN A 229 -6.73 -14.53 19.75
C ASN A 229 -6.12 -15.74 19.01
N LYS A 230 -6.85 -16.84 18.89
CA LYS A 230 -6.41 -18.08 18.22
C LYS A 230 -6.84 -18.18 16.76
N SER A 231 -7.61 -17.21 16.26
CA SER A 231 -8.01 -17.22 14.83
C SER A 231 -6.82 -16.90 13.94
N ILE A 232 -6.58 -17.76 12.95
CA ILE A 232 -5.53 -17.61 11.94
C ILE A 232 -5.76 -16.35 11.08
N ASN A 233 -7.00 -15.90 10.99
CA ASN A 233 -7.44 -14.81 10.11
C ASN A 233 -7.54 -13.44 10.80
N ASN A 234 -7.05 -13.27 12.01
CA ASN A 234 -7.08 -11.99 12.66
C ASN A 234 -6.19 -10.96 11.94
N MET A 235 -6.78 -9.84 11.58
CA MET A 235 -6.05 -8.69 11.06
C MET A 235 -5.00 -8.20 12.07
N VAL A 236 -3.84 -7.82 11.58
CA VAL A 236 -2.78 -7.21 12.41
C VAL A 236 -3.22 -5.84 12.91
N ASN A 237 -2.67 -5.40 14.05
CA ASN A 237 -2.89 -4.04 14.54
C ASN A 237 -2.36 -3.03 13.53
N ILE A 238 -3.16 -2.02 13.22
CA ILE A 238 -2.77 -0.95 12.30
C ILE A 238 -1.72 -0.07 12.97
N THR A 239 -0.54 -0.07 12.40
CA THR A 239 0.60 0.73 12.89
C THR A 239 1.30 1.41 11.72
N PRO A 240 2.12 2.44 11.96
CA PRO A 240 2.91 3.06 10.89
C PRO A 240 3.73 2.05 10.06
N HIS A 241 4.24 1.02 10.70
CA HIS A 241 5.05 -0.01 10.04
C HIS A 241 4.24 -0.91 9.10
N VAL A 242 2.98 -1.18 9.47
CA VAL A 242 2.04 -1.95 8.64
C VAL A 242 1.81 -1.27 7.29
N GLY A 243 1.77 0.07 7.25
CA GLY A 243 1.56 0.83 6.02
C GLY A 243 2.55 0.46 4.93
N ARG A 244 3.84 0.55 5.23
CA ARG A 244 4.88 0.21 4.25
C ARG A 244 4.88 -1.27 3.85
N HIS A 245 4.55 -2.18 4.76
CA HIS A 245 4.41 -3.60 4.43
C HIS A 245 3.21 -3.85 3.50
N THR A 246 2.10 -3.18 3.76
CA THR A 246 0.89 -3.23 2.93
C THR A 246 1.18 -2.70 1.53
N TRP A 247 1.73 -1.48 1.44
CA TRP A 247 2.16 -0.89 0.18
C TRP A 247 3.06 -1.84 -0.63
N ALA A 248 4.10 -2.39 -0.01
CA ALA A 248 5.04 -3.23 -0.73
C ALA A 248 4.41 -4.51 -1.30
N ASN A 249 3.44 -5.10 -0.59
CA ASN A 249 2.73 -6.27 -1.09
C ASN A 249 1.79 -5.92 -2.24
N ILE A 250 0.98 -4.87 -2.10
CA ILE A 250 0.03 -4.41 -3.13
C ILE A 250 0.79 -3.94 -4.38
N THR A 251 1.86 -3.16 -4.20
CA THR A 251 2.68 -2.67 -5.31
C THR A 251 3.37 -3.81 -6.07
N LEU A 252 3.91 -4.80 -5.36
CA LEU A 252 4.51 -5.96 -6.02
C LEU A 252 3.50 -6.73 -6.86
N GLU A 253 2.31 -6.96 -6.31
CA GLU A 253 1.23 -7.63 -7.02
C GLU A 253 0.82 -6.86 -8.27
N PHE A 254 0.64 -5.54 -8.16
CA PHE A 254 0.32 -4.67 -9.28
C PHE A 254 1.39 -4.70 -10.37
N ILE A 255 2.67 -4.50 -10.02
CA ILE A 255 3.77 -4.51 -10.99
C ILE A 255 3.86 -5.87 -11.68
N TYR A 256 3.76 -6.96 -10.92
CA TYR A 256 3.80 -8.31 -11.48
C TYR A 256 2.68 -8.52 -12.51
N ASN A 257 1.46 -8.16 -12.17
CA ASN A 257 0.30 -8.33 -13.05
C ASN A 257 0.40 -7.43 -14.31
N SER A 258 0.90 -6.20 -14.17
CA SER A 258 1.14 -5.30 -15.31
C SER A 258 2.17 -5.88 -16.27
N LEU A 259 3.32 -6.31 -15.79
CA LEU A 259 4.37 -6.92 -16.62
C LEU A 259 3.90 -8.22 -17.27
N LEU A 260 3.08 -9.01 -16.56
CA LEU A 260 2.50 -10.22 -17.13
C LEU A 260 1.53 -9.89 -18.27
N SER A 261 0.68 -8.90 -18.11
CA SER A 261 -0.27 -8.45 -19.12
C SER A 261 0.45 -7.91 -20.36
N GLU A 262 1.46 -7.08 -20.20
CA GLU A 262 2.30 -6.57 -21.29
C GLU A 262 2.96 -7.73 -22.06
N SER A 263 3.50 -8.71 -21.36
CA SER A 263 4.13 -9.90 -21.98
C SER A 263 3.13 -10.72 -22.79
N LEU A 264 1.88 -10.82 -22.34
CA LEU A 264 0.83 -11.55 -23.04
C LEU A 264 0.37 -10.81 -24.31
N ILE A 265 0.22 -9.48 -24.25
CA ILE A 265 -0.13 -8.64 -25.41
C ILE A 265 0.96 -8.77 -26.49
N LEU A 266 2.21 -8.57 -26.12
CA LEU A 266 3.34 -8.72 -27.04
C LEU A 266 3.39 -10.11 -27.70
N ALA A 267 3.02 -11.15 -26.96
CA ALA A 267 2.96 -12.50 -27.49
C ALA A 267 1.85 -12.68 -28.53
N GLN A 268 0.71 -12.05 -28.35
CA GLN A 268 -0.41 -12.07 -29.29
C GLN A 268 -0.10 -11.30 -30.57
N ASP A 269 0.46 -10.07 -30.43
CA ASP A 269 0.69 -9.16 -31.55
C ASP A 269 1.82 -9.61 -32.48
N TYR A 270 2.88 -10.22 -31.93
CA TYR A 270 4.07 -10.56 -32.69
C TYR A 270 4.24 -12.06 -32.97
N GLY A 271 3.26 -12.90 -32.56
CA GLY A 271 3.41 -14.36 -32.68
C GLY A 271 4.62 -14.92 -31.90
N ILE A 272 5.24 -14.06 -31.08
CA ILE A 272 6.36 -14.42 -30.25
C ILE A 272 5.79 -15.17 -29.06
N ARG A 273 6.18 -16.43 -28.89
CA ARG A 273 5.82 -17.17 -27.67
C ARG A 273 6.25 -16.35 -26.49
N ALA A 274 5.26 -15.82 -25.73
CA ALA A 274 5.55 -15.05 -24.55
C ALA A 274 6.49 -15.87 -23.67
N ARG A 275 7.69 -15.37 -23.47
CA ARG A 275 8.55 -15.88 -22.43
C ARG A 275 7.93 -15.43 -21.10
N MET A 276 6.95 -16.17 -20.61
CA MET A 276 6.40 -16.01 -19.25
C MET A 276 7.48 -16.20 -18.17
N ASN A 277 8.71 -16.43 -18.61
CA ASN A 277 9.86 -16.69 -17.75
C ASN A 277 10.43 -15.36 -17.28
N GLY A 278 10.36 -15.10 -15.99
CA GLY A 278 11.15 -14.05 -15.38
C GLY A 278 10.43 -12.73 -15.07
N VAL A 279 9.10 -12.66 -15.12
CA VAL A 279 8.35 -11.44 -14.74
C VAL A 279 8.54 -11.05 -13.27
N LEU A 280 8.77 -12.03 -12.41
CA LEU A 280 8.90 -11.78 -10.96
C LEU A 280 10.18 -11.02 -10.60
N GLU A 281 11.32 -11.33 -11.21
CA GLU A 281 12.58 -10.64 -10.91
C GLU A 281 12.53 -9.16 -11.31
N PRO A 282 12.09 -8.77 -12.53
CA PRO A 282 11.84 -7.38 -12.88
C PRO A 282 10.84 -6.68 -11.94
N ALA A 283 9.78 -7.35 -11.51
CA ALA A 283 8.83 -6.80 -10.56
C ALA A 283 9.49 -6.50 -9.18
N ILE A 284 10.36 -7.39 -8.72
CA ILE A 284 11.13 -7.20 -7.48
C ILE A 284 12.10 -6.02 -7.62
N GLU A 285 12.76 -5.87 -8.76
CA GLU A 285 13.69 -4.76 -9.00
C GLU A 285 12.96 -3.41 -9.09
N GLN A 286 11.80 -3.35 -9.74
CA GLN A 286 10.97 -2.15 -9.75
C GLN A 286 10.49 -1.80 -8.33
N LEU A 287 9.99 -2.78 -7.57
CA LEU A 287 9.63 -2.58 -6.17
C LEU A 287 10.80 -2.08 -5.34
N ARG A 288 12.03 -2.61 -5.60
CA ARG A 288 13.27 -2.19 -4.94
C ARG A 288 13.54 -0.71 -5.16
N ALA A 289 13.48 -0.27 -6.39
CA ALA A 289 13.68 1.13 -6.77
C ALA A 289 12.65 2.05 -6.11
N LEU A 290 11.35 1.74 -6.27
CA LEU A 290 10.25 2.51 -5.68
C LEU A 290 10.36 2.62 -4.16
N GLY A 291 10.78 1.55 -3.49
CA GLY A 291 10.92 1.51 -2.04
C GLY A 291 12.22 2.12 -1.49
N GLY A 292 13.14 2.57 -2.33
CA GLY A 292 14.44 3.10 -1.88
C GLY A 292 15.21 2.07 -1.06
N TRP A 293 15.29 0.84 -1.56
CA TRP A 293 16.16 -0.21 -1.01
C TRP A 293 17.44 -0.31 -1.82
N SER A 294 18.57 -0.59 -1.14
CA SER A 294 19.84 -0.82 -1.83
C SER A 294 19.74 -2.05 -2.77
N LEU A 295 20.57 -2.09 -3.80
CA LEU A 295 20.63 -3.18 -4.76
C LEU A 295 20.87 -4.56 -4.10
N THR A 296 21.58 -4.57 -2.98
CA THR A 296 21.89 -5.78 -2.21
C THR A 296 20.84 -6.13 -1.15
N SER A 297 19.80 -5.30 -0.98
CA SER A 297 18.79 -5.52 0.05
C SER A 297 17.95 -6.77 -0.23
N LYS A 298 17.84 -7.65 0.76
CA LYS A 298 16.98 -8.84 0.72
C LYS A 298 15.52 -8.53 1.09
N VAL A 299 15.19 -7.29 1.46
CA VAL A 299 13.84 -6.92 1.92
C VAL A 299 12.76 -7.13 0.85
N PRO A 300 12.95 -6.71 -0.42
CA PRO A 300 11.95 -6.97 -1.46
C PRO A 300 11.65 -8.46 -1.68
N LEU A 301 12.65 -9.32 -1.51
CA LEU A 301 12.46 -10.76 -1.62
C LEU A 301 11.50 -11.35 -0.57
N ARG A 302 11.39 -10.72 0.61
CA ARG A 302 10.43 -11.15 1.64
C ARG A 302 8.98 -10.93 1.19
N TYR A 303 8.72 -9.84 0.48
CA TYR A 303 7.39 -9.58 -0.11
C TYR A 303 7.11 -10.53 -1.27
N ALA A 304 8.11 -10.79 -2.12
CA ALA A 304 8.01 -11.76 -3.20
C ALA A 304 7.67 -13.16 -2.67
N LYS A 305 8.28 -13.59 -1.57
CA LYS A 305 7.97 -14.88 -0.95
C LYS A 305 6.48 -14.98 -0.59
N ARG A 306 5.94 -13.96 0.10
CA ARG A 306 4.52 -13.92 0.45
C ARG A 306 3.63 -13.96 -0.79
N PHE A 307 3.94 -13.14 -1.80
CA PHE A 307 3.20 -13.11 -3.06
C PHE A 307 3.16 -14.50 -3.71
N ILE A 308 4.30 -15.17 -3.81
CA ILE A 308 4.41 -16.53 -4.36
C ILE A 308 3.57 -17.51 -3.54
N GLU A 309 3.61 -17.45 -2.21
CA GLU A 309 2.82 -18.32 -1.34
C GLU A 309 1.32 -18.13 -1.60
N VAL A 310 0.83 -16.91 -1.71
CA VAL A 310 -0.58 -16.60 -2.00
C VAL A 310 -0.98 -17.13 -3.36
N VAL A 311 -0.22 -16.81 -4.41
CA VAL A 311 -0.50 -17.25 -5.79
C VAL A 311 -0.45 -18.78 -5.92
N SER A 312 0.51 -19.43 -5.26
CA SER A 312 0.62 -20.89 -5.27
C SER A 312 -0.56 -21.58 -4.58
N ASN A 313 -1.00 -21.03 -3.45
CA ASN A 313 -2.17 -21.54 -2.74
C ASN A 313 -3.46 -21.37 -3.55
N GLN A 314 -3.66 -20.23 -4.18
CA GLN A 314 -4.81 -19.98 -5.07
C GLN A 314 -4.81 -20.94 -6.27
N SER A 315 -3.65 -21.13 -6.89
CA SER A 315 -3.49 -22.05 -8.01
C SER A 315 -3.79 -23.51 -7.59
N ASN A 316 -3.30 -23.92 -6.42
CA ASN A 316 -3.58 -25.25 -5.89
C ASN A 316 -5.06 -25.44 -5.55
N TYR A 317 -5.69 -24.41 -4.96
CA TYR A 317 -7.14 -24.43 -4.69
C TYR A 317 -7.96 -24.57 -5.97
N LYS A 318 -7.68 -23.76 -7.00
CA LYS A 318 -8.33 -23.85 -8.31
C LYS A 318 -8.15 -25.24 -8.92
N ARG A 319 -6.94 -25.79 -8.90
CA ARG A 319 -6.65 -27.14 -9.39
C ARG A 319 -7.46 -28.20 -8.64
N THR A 320 -7.51 -28.12 -7.32
CA THR A 320 -8.25 -29.08 -6.48
C THR A 320 -9.77 -28.98 -6.72
N LYS A 321 -10.29 -27.75 -6.85
CA LYS A 321 -11.72 -27.53 -7.19
C LYS A 321 -12.06 -28.16 -8.55
N HIS A 322 -11.22 -27.96 -9.58
CA HIS A 322 -11.43 -28.58 -10.88
C HIS A 322 -11.34 -30.11 -10.84
N SER A 323 -10.38 -30.67 -10.11
CA SER A 323 -10.24 -32.12 -9.96
C SER A 323 -11.47 -32.73 -9.30
N ASN A 324 -12.06 -32.04 -8.34
CA ASN A 324 -13.27 -32.52 -7.64
C ASN A 324 -14.56 -32.42 -8.50
N MET A 325 -14.59 -31.57 -9.53
CA MET A 325 -15.72 -31.49 -10.47
C MET A 325 -15.88 -32.74 -11.33
N HIS A 326 -14.81 -33.51 -11.52
CA HIS A 326 -14.81 -34.75 -12.30
C HIS A 326 -14.96 -36.02 -11.45
N LEU A 327 -14.84 -35.90 -10.14
CA LEU A 327 -15.12 -37.01 -9.22
C LEU A 327 -16.59 -36.90 -8.83
N ALA A 328 -17.39 -37.96 -9.16
CA ALA A 328 -18.74 -38.11 -8.63
C ALA A 328 -18.68 -37.88 -7.11
N SER A 329 -19.34 -36.85 -6.64
CA SER A 329 -19.26 -36.38 -5.26
C SER A 329 -19.56 -37.54 -4.31
N PRO A 330 -18.64 -37.97 -3.43
CA PRO A 330 -18.95 -38.94 -2.40
C PRO A 330 -19.91 -38.36 -1.31
N VAL A 331 -20.36 -37.11 -1.48
CA VAL A 331 -21.12 -36.34 -0.49
C VAL A 331 -22.65 -36.54 -0.58
N THR A 332 -23.16 -37.27 -1.58
CA THR A 332 -24.60 -37.56 -1.68
C THR A 332 -25.14 -38.40 -0.54
N ASN A 333 -24.33 -38.90 0.36
CA ASN A 333 -24.80 -39.69 1.52
C ASN A 333 -24.51 -39.04 2.89
N ILE A 334 -24.13 -37.77 2.97
CA ILE A 334 -23.94 -37.05 4.26
C ILE A 334 -25.07 -36.04 4.50
N SER A 335 -26.33 -36.46 4.18
CA SER A 335 -27.52 -35.68 4.55
C SER A 335 -27.87 -35.68 6.03
N GLN A 336 -26.97 -36.12 6.91
CA GLN A 336 -27.19 -36.14 8.37
C GLN A 336 -26.04 -35.54 9.21
N ARG A 337 -25.06 -34.86 8.64
CA ARG A 337 -24.12 -34.12 9.46
C ARG A 337 -24.61 -32.65 9.56
N LYS A 338 -24.85 -32.25 10.83
CA LYS A 338 -25.17 -30.90 11.28
C LYS A 338 -24.56 -29.88 10.35
N THR A 339 -25.40 -29.11 9.68
CA THR A 339 -25.03 -27.87 9.01
C THR A 339 -24.31 -27.00 10.04
N TYR A 340 -23.00 -26.89 9.92
CA TYR A 340 -22.32 -25.73 10.46
C TYR A 340 -22.85 -24.56 9.61
N ASN A 341 -23.72 -23.76 10.20
CA ASN A 341 -24.01 -22.44 9.68
C ASN A 341 -22.72 -21.64 9.77
N LEU A 342 -21.88 -21.77 8.73
CA LEU A 342 -20.94 -20.72 8.41
C LEU A 342 -21.81 -19.51 8.08
N PRO A 343 -21.54 -18.31 8.63
CA PRO A 343 -22.16 -17.12 8.10
C PRO A 343 -21.98 -17.16 6.58
N GLU A 344 -23.02 -16.83 5.87
CA GLU A 344 -22.96 -16.62 4.43
C GLU A 344 -22.07 -15.39 4.18
N ASP A 345 -20.77 -15.61 4.24
CA ASP A 345 -19.79 -14.67 3.71
C ASP A 345 -19.83 -14.82 2.18
N ASN A 346 -20.76 -14.08 1.58
CA ASN A 346 -20.79 -13.76 0.16
C ASN A 346 -19.58 -12.96 -0.32
N VAL A 347 -18.37 -13.33 0.08
CA VAL A 347 -17.14 -12.56 -0.21
C VAL A 347 -16.29 -13.21 -1.30
N TYR A 348 -16.68 -14.36 -1.84
CA TYR A 348 -15.85 -15.08 -2.81
C TYR A 348 -16.51 -15.44 -4.14
N ASP A 349 -17.72 -14.94 -4.44
CA ASP A 349 -18.40 -15.17 -5.71
C ASP A 349 -18.34 -14.01 -6.70
N GLU A 350 -17.60 -12.96 -6.43
CA GLU A 350 -17.17 -12.08 -7.50
C GLU A 350 -16.01 -12.77 -8.22
N GLU A 351 -16.32 -13.41 -9.34
CA GLU A 351 -15.35 -13.69 -10.39
C GLU A 351 -14.69 -12.37 -10.75
N PHE A 352 -13.56 -12.09 -10.12
CA PHE A 352 -12.66 -11.05 -10.56
C PHE A 352 -12.12 -11.48 -11.92
N THR A 353 -12.91 -11.21 -12.94
CA THR A 353 -12.52 -11.43 -14.31
C THR A 353 -11.55 -10.33 -14.71
N PHE A 354 -10.58 -10.68 -15.55
CA PHE A 354 -9.59 -9.76 -16.13
C PHE A 354 -10.22 -8.52 -16.80
N LYS A 355 -11.55 -8.51 -17.03
CA LYS A 355 -12.31 -7.39 -17.58
C LYS A 355 -12.61 -6.29 -16.54
N ASP A 356 -12.63 -6.62 -15.26
CA ASP A 356 -13.00 -5.66 -14.20
C ASP A 356 -11.83 -4.75 -13.80
N LEU A 357 -10.63 -5.02 -14.33
CA LEU A 357 -9.43 -4.20 -14.13
C LEU A 357 -9.29 -3.04 -15.14
N PHE A 358 -10.18 -2.97 -16.16
CA PHE A 358 -10.04 -2.03 -17.28
C PHE A 358 -11.32 -1.22 -17.61
N ASN A 359 -12.29 -1.15 -16.68
CA ASN A 359 -13.41 -0.21 -16.76
C ASN A 359 -13.32 0.84 -15.67
#